data_9760d8dbe4135ad7b996a41b50ce0294
#
_entry.id   9760d8dbe4135ad7b996a41b50ce0294
#
_cell.length_a   1.000
_cell.length_b   1.000
_cell.length_c   1.000
_cell.angle_alpha   90.00
_cell.angle_beta   90.00
_cell.angle_gamma   90.00
#
_symmetry.space_group_name_H-M   'P 1'
#
loop_
_entity.id
_entity.type
_entity.pdbx_description
1 polymer ?
#
loop_
_entity_poly.entity_id
_entity_poly.type
_entity_poly.pdbx_seq_one_letter_code
_entity_poly.pdbx_strand_id
1 'polypeptide(L)'
;LSVKVKAIQAARTSRKSSVAVGTTSRPNYYGTSVIGAAYSRLGCPYVWGAEGPNTFDCSGLVKWCYAKAGKSLPHSSSAMKSSGTVISVSSAQPGDILWRPGHVAIYVGGNQYIHAPQTGDVVKVSSGVGSFSCAIRP
;
A
#
# COMPACT_ATOMS: atom_id res chain seq x y z
N LEU A 1 -5.77 7.95 12.85
CA LEU A 1 -5.87 6.93 11.83
C LEU A 1 -7.27 6.35 11.72
N SER A 2 -7.88 6.04 12.86
CA SER A 2 -9.23 5.53 12.83
C SER A 2 -10.20 6.56 12.27
N VAL A 3 -9.94 7.82 12.50
CA VAL A 3 -10.77 8.89 11.95
C VAL A 3 -10.68 8.89 10.43
N LYS A 4 -9.49 8.67 9.89
CA LYS A 4 -9.35 8.58 8.45
C LYS A 4 -10.12 7.42 7.87
N VAL A 5 -10.07 6.30 8.52
CA VAL A 5 -10.80 5.13 8.05
C VAL A 5 -12.28 5.41 8.02
N LYS A 6 -12.79 6.06 9.05
CA LYS A 6 -14.20 6.40 9.08
C LYS A 6 -14.58 7.38 7.99
N ALA A 7 -13.74 8.36 7.75
CA ALA A 7 -14.03 9.32 6.70
C ALA A 7 -14.07 8.63 5.34
N ILE A 8 -13.18 7.70 5.10
CA ILE A 8 -13.16 6.95 3.86
C ILE A 8 -14.45 6.16 3.69
N GLN A 9 -14.90 5.51 4.75
CA GLN A 9 -16.11 4.73 4.70
C GLN A 9 -17.33 5.60 4.44
N ALA A 10 -17.41 6.73 5.10
CA ALA A 10 -18.52 7.64 4.88
C ALA A 10 -18.56 8.12 3.44
N ALA A 11 -17.41 8.46 2.89
CA ALA A 11 -17.34 8.90 1.52
C ALA A 11 -17.82 7.83 0.56
N ARG A 12 -17.42 6.59 0.80
CA ARG A 12 -17.86 5.50 -0.06
C ARG A 12 -19.35 5.32 -0.01
N THR A 13 -19.90 5.40 1.16
CA THR A 13 -21.33 5.25 1.31
C THR A 13 -22.08 6.28 0.53
N SER A 14 -21.65 7.51 0.62
CA SER A 14 -22.33 8.57 -0.09
C SER A 14 -22.15 8.48 -1.60
N ARG A 15 -21.12 7.79 -2.04
CA ARG A 15 -20.88 7.65 -3.47
C ARG A 15 -21.44 6.40 -4.07
N LYS A 16 -22.29 5.76 -3.37
CA LYS A 16 -22.85 4.54 -3.86
C LYS A 16 -23.40 4.66 -5.26
N SER A 17 -23.94 5.77 -5.57
CA SER A 17 -24.51 5.99 -6.88
C SER A 17 -23.47 5.95 -7.99
N SER A 18 -22.23 6.18 -7.68
CA SER A 18 -21.20 6.18 -8.70
C SER A 18 -20.62 4.82 -8.93
N VAL A 19 -21.28 3.87 -8.44
CA VAL A 19 -20.86 2.52 -8.54
C VAL A 19 -20.69 2.03 -9.95
N ALA A 20 -21.22 2.71 -10.91
CA ALA A 20 -20.98 2.30 -12.27
C ALA A 20 -19.50 2.06 -12.51
N VAL A 21 -18.68 2.75 -11.76
CA VAL A 21 -17.25 2.57 -11.82
C VAL A 21 -16.78 1.71 -10.68
N GLY A 22 -17.60 0.85 -10.25
CA GLY A 22 -17.57 0.21 -8.98
C GLY A 22 -16.28 -0.29 -8.43
N THR A 23 -15.34 -0.68 -9.26
CA THR A 23 -14.10 -1.21 -8.75
C THR A 23 -13.36 -0.23 -7.85
N THR A 24 -13.50 1.06 -8.09
CA THR A 24 -12.77 2.06 -7.32
C THR A 24 -13.45 2.42 -6.03
N SER A 25 -14.70 2.03 -5.84
CA SER A 25 -15.42 2.34 -4.60
C SER A 25 -15.31 1.23 -3.57
N ARG A 26 -14.73 0.08 -3.95
CA ARG A 26 -14.57 -1.03 -3.01
C ARG A 26 -13.57 -0.63 -1.92
N PRO A 27 -13.89 -0.87 -0.64
CA PRO A 27 -12.93 -0.56 0.42
C PRO A 27 -11.71 -1.49 0.37
N ASN A 28 -10.61 -1.01 0.90
CA ASN A 28 -9.47 -1.88 1.15
C ASN A 28 -9.66 -2.51 2.52
N TYR A 29 -10.16 -3.74 2.54
CA TYR A 29 -10.45 -4.44 3.78
C TYR A 29 -9.20 -4.79 4.57
N TYR A 30 -8.03 -4.75 3.97
CA TYR A 30 -6.78 -5.05 4.64
C TYR A 30 -6.12 -3.80 5.20
N GLY A 31 -6.63 -2.62 4.85
CA GLY A 31 -5.93 -1.36 5.04
C GLY A 31 -5.40 -1.10 6.44
N THR A 32 -6.25 -1.25 7.45
CA THR A 32 -5.84 -0.95 8.82
C THR A 32 -4.71 -1.87 9.27
N SER A 33 -4.82 -3.16 9.00
CA SER A 33 -3.80 -4.13 9.39
C SER A 33 -2.50 -3.93 8.64
N VAL A 34 -2.60 -3.62 7.36
CA VAL A 34 -1.42 -3.37 6.52
C VAL A 34 -0.66 -2.15 7.02
N ILE A 35 -1.38 -1.07 7.32
CA ILE A 35 -0.76 0.16 7.82
C ILE A 35 -0.09 -0.07 9.16
N GLY A 36 -0.77 -0.76 10.07
CA GLY A 36 -0.18 -1.08 11.36
C GLY A 36 1.10 -1.89 11.23
N ALA A 37 1.10 -2.88 10.35
CA ALA A 37 2.28 -3.69 10.10
C ALA A 37 3.42 -2.84 9.53
N ALA A 38 3.11 -1.94 8.60
CA ALA A 38 4.11 -1.08 7.99
C ALA A 38 4.75 -0.15 9.01
N TYR A 39 3.94 0.48 9.85
CA TYR A 39 4.48 1.35 10.90
C TYR A 39 5.36 0.58 11.88
N SER A 40 5.04 -0.66 12.15
CA SER A 40 5.84 -1.47 13.08
C SER A 40 7.23 -1.78 12.55
N ARG A 41 7.46 -1.61 11.26
CA ARG A 41 8.74 -1.95 10.63
C ARG A 41 9.58 -0.73 10.24
N LEU A 42 9.17 0.47 10.61
CA LEU A 42 9.98 1.66 10.35
C LEU A 42 11.38 1.49 10.94
N GLY A 43 12.37 1.89 10.16
CA GLY A 43 13.76 1.79 10.59
C GLY A 43 14.44 0.46 10.25
N CYS A 44 13.71 -0.54 9.80
CA CYS A 44 14.32 -1.81 9.40
C CYS A 44 15.16 -1.60 8.15
N PRO A 45 16.38 -2.20 8.09
CA PRO A 45 17.26 -2.00 6.96
C PRO A 45 16.70 -2.57 5.66
N TYR A 46 17.00 -1.87 4.57
CA TYR A 46 16.76 -2.41 3.24
C TYR A 46 17.82 -3.47 2.93
N VAL A 47 17.37 -4.63 2.47
CA VAL A 47 18.25 -5.68 1.95
C VAL A 47 17.59 -6.26 0.71
N TRP A 48 18.29 -6.23 -0.41
CA TRP A 48 17.74 -6.74 -1.67
C TRP A 48 17.34 -8.21 -1.52
N GLY A 49 16.12 -8.52 -1.97
CA GLY A 49 15.61 -9.88 -1.87
C GLY A 49 14.99 -10.24 -0.53
N ALA A 50 15.03 -9.37 0.47
CA ALA A 50 14.55 -9.68 1.80
C ALA A 50 13.04 -9.46 1.93
N GLU A 51 12.38 -10.36 2.67
CA GLU A 51 10.93 -10.35 2.88
C GLU A 51 10.54 -10.19 4.35
N GLY A 52 11.44 -9.75 5.18
CA GLY A 52 11.18 -9.57 6.59
C GLY A 52 11.61 -10.77 7.43
N PRO A 53 11.36 -10.75 8.72
CA PRO A 53 10.62 -9.70 9.44
C PRO A 53 11.44 -8.47 9.83
N ASN A 54 12.75 -8.50 9.67
CA ASN A 54 13.62 -7.43 10.16
C ASN A 54 14.39 -6.71 9.07
N THR A 55 14.39 -7.24 7.86
CA THR A 55 14.98 -6.59 6.69
C THR A 55 14.03 -6.77 5.52
N PHE A 56 14.02 -5.80 4.60
CA PHE A 56 13.04 -5.79 3.51
C PHE A 56 13.61 -5.17 2.26
N ASP A 57 13.18 -5.65 1.09
CA ASP A 57 13.24 -4.83 -0.11
C ASP A 57 11.85 -4.22 -0.34
N CYS A 58 11.65 -3.48 -1.43
CA CYS A 58 10.38 -2.75 -1.61
C CYS A 58 9.18 -3.69 -1.68
N SER A 59 9.25 -4.73 -2.49
CA SER A 59 8.14 -5.67 -2.62
C SER A 59 8.06 -6.60 -1.42
N GLY A 60 9.18 -6.90 -0.79
CA GLY A 60 9.21 -7.71 0.42
C GLY A 60 8.46 -7.07 1.57
N LEU A 61 8.59 -5.76 1.73
CA LEU A 61 7.86 -5.03 2.76
C LEU A 61 6.35 -5.11 2.51
N VAL A 62 5.93 -4.84 1.28
CA VAL A 62 4.51 -4.89 0.93
C VAL A 62 3.96 -6.30 1.12
N LYS A 63 4.69 -7.30 0.68
CA LYS A 63 4.31 -8.70 0.85
C LYS A 63 4.13 -9.05 2.32
N TRP A 64 5.11 -8.67 3.15
CA TRP A 64 5.08 -8.97 4.58
C TRP A 64 3.90 -8.31 5.26
N CYS A 65 3.65 -7.05 4.96
CA CYS A 65 2.55 -6.31 5.57
C CYS A 65 1.20 -6.91 5.20
N TYR A 66 1.01 -7.28 3.94
CA TYR A 66 -0.23 -7.91 3.52
C TYR A 66 -0.38 -9.32 4.09
N ALA A 67 0.71 -10.06 4.27
CA ALA A 67 0.66 -11.36 4.93
C ALA A 67 0.17 -11.22 6.37
N LYS A 68 0.60 -10.18 7.07
CA LYS A 68 0.11 -9.92 8.43
C LYS A 68 -1.38 -9.60 8.45
N ALA A 69 -1.89 -9.07 7.36
CA ALA A 69 -3.32 -8.77 7.23
C ALA A 69 -4.13 -9.96 6.70
N GLY A 70 -3.48 -11.06 6.39
CA GLY A 70 -4.16 -12.27 5.91
C GLY A 70 -4.22 -12.41 4.40
N LYS A 71 -3.46 -11.61 3.66
CA LYS A 71 -3.46 -11.67 2.19
C LYS A 71 -2.08 -12.04 1.67
N SER A 72 -2.01 -13.11 0.90
CA SER A 72 -0.76 -13.53 0.27
C SER A 72 -0.52 -12.74 -1.02
N LEU A 73 0.69 -12.21 -1.17
CA LEU A 73 1.10 -11.50 -2.38
C LEU A 73 2.42 -12.08 -2.90
N PRO A 74 2.68 -11.95 -4.20
CA PRO A 74 3.97 -12.38 -4.74
C PRO A 74 5.10 -11.42 -4.32
N HIS A 75 6.31 -11.94 -4.21
CA HIS A 75 7.49 -11.12 -3.93
C HIS A 75 8.05 -10.57 -5.25
N SER A 76 7.28 -9.69 -5.88
CA SER A 76 7.65 -9.10 -7.16
C SER A 76 6.80 -7.86 -7.37
N SER A 77 7.44 -6.72 -7.56
CA SER A 77 6.70 -5.48 -7.81
C SER A 77 5.88 -5.57 -9.09
N SER A 78 6.42 -6.18 -10.14
CA SER A 78 5.68 -6.30 -11.39
C SER A 78 4.48 -7.24 -11.25
N ALA A 79 4.63 -8.33 -10.51
CA ALA A 79 3.52 -9.27 -10.30
C ALA A 79 2.44 -8.67 -9.39
N MET A 80 2.80 -7.78 -8.49
CA MET A 80 1.82 -7.12 -7.62
C MET A 80 0.82 -6.30 -8.40
N LYS A 81 1.18 -5.80 -9.57
CA LYS A 81 0.25 -5.04 -10.39
C LYS A 81 -0.95 -5.88 -10.80
N SER A 82 -0.77 -7.18 -10.91
CA SER A 82 -1.85 -8.11 -11.25
C SER A 82 -2.53 -8.72 -10.03
N SER A 83 -2.18 -8.29 -8.84
CA SER A 83 -2.67 -8.90 -7.61
C SER A 83 -3.93 -8.26 -7.04
N GLY A 84 -4.50 -7.31 -7.76
CA GLY A 84 -5.71 -6.64 -7.30
C GLY A 84 -6.24 -5.70 -8.36
N THR A 85 -7.15 -4.83 -7.93
CA THR A 85 -7.73 -3.83 -8.82
C THR A 85 -6.79 -2.66 -8.99
N VAL A 86 -6.48 -2.32 -10.23
CA VAL A 86 -5.67 -1.14 -10.56
C VAL A 86 -6.56 0.09 -10.50
N ILE A 87 -6.16 1.09 -9.75
CA ILE A 87 -6.90 2.34 -9.60
C ILE A 87 -5.94 3.51 -9.76
N SER A 88 -6.50 4.70 -9.97
CA SER A 88 -5.67 5.90 -10.07
C SER A 88 -5.06 6.23 -8.71
N VAL A 89 -3.90 6.86 -8.72
CA VAL A 89 -3.25 7.29 -7.49
C VAL A 89 -4.15 8.23 -6.70
N SER A 90 -4.89 9.09 -7.40
CA SER A 90 -5.78 10.04 -6.74
C SER A 90 -6.94 9.37 -6.01
N SER A 91 -7.24 8.14 -6.33
CA SER A 91 -8.30 7.37 -5.68
C SER A 91 -7.77 6.40 -4.64
N ALA A 92 -6.48 6.41 -4.37
CA ALA A 92 -5.88 5.50 -3.41
C ALA A 92 -6.44 5.72 -2.01
N GLN A 93 -6.62 4.62 -1.29
CA GLN A 93 -7.04 4.62 0.10
C GLN A 93 -5.92 4.08 0.96
N PRO A 94 -5.87 4.48 2.25
CA PRO A 94 -4.84 3.97 3.15
C PRO A 94 -4.77 2.45 3.12
N GLY A 95 -3.56 1.94 2.96
CA GLY A 95 -3.31 0.51 2.82
C GLY A 95 -3.13 0.05 1.39
N ASP A 96 -3.57 0.83 0.41
CA ASP A 96 -3.37 0.46 -0.99
C ASP A 96 -1.88 0.41 -1.34
N ILE A 97 -1.54 -0.40 -2.33
CA ILE A 97 -0.18 -0.49 -2.84
C ILE A 97 0.00 0.62 -3.88
N LEU A 98 0.98 1.49 -3.67
CA LEU A 98 1.39 2.44 -4.71
C LEU A 98 2.40 1.75 -5.60
N TRP A 99 2.23 1.90 -6.90
CA TRP A 99 3.02 1.16 -7.88
C TRP A 99 3.60 2.06 -8.96
N ARG A 100 4.85 1.80 -9.29
CA ARG A 100 5.50 2.31 -10.51
C ARG A 100 6.49 1.25 -10.96
N PRO A 101 6.98 1.30 -12.20
CA PRO A 101 7.95 0.30 -12.64
C PRO A 101 9.14 0.20 -11.67
N GLY A 102 9.35 -1.01 -11.16
CA GLY A 102 10.48 -1.29 -10.28
C GLY A 102 10.31 -0.88 -8.84
N HIS A 103 9.16 -0.35 -8.42
CA HIS A 103 8.99 0.06 -7.02
C HIS A 103 7.54 -0.02 -6.56
N VAL A 104 7.37 -0.39 -5.30
CA VAL A 104 6.05 -0.39 -4.64
C VAL A 104 6.18 0.19 -3.25
N ALA A 105 5.06 0.68 -2.74
CA ALA A 105 4.99 1.29 -1.41
C ALA A 105 3.59 1.08 -0.85
N ILE A 106 3.41 1.37 0.43
CA ILE A 106 2.11 1.30 1.09
C ILE A 106 1.63 2.71 1.37
N TYR A 107 0.49 3.06 0.79
CA TYR A 107 -0.12 4.37 1.00
C TYR A 107 -0.68 4.45 2.41
N VAL A 108 -0.38 5.53 3.13
CA VAL A 108 -0.87 5.70 4.50
C VAL A 108 -1.79 6.91 4.63
N GLY A 109 -2.12 7.57 3.52
CA GLY A 109 -2.96 8.76 3.53
C GLY A 109 -2.14 10.04 3.62
N GLY A 110 -2.79 11.17 3.34
CA GLY A 110 -2.14 12.47 3.48
C GLY A 110 -0.95 12.67 2.55
N ASN A 111 -0.99 12.11 1.34
CA ASN A 111 0.10 12.20 0.39
C ASN A 111 1.38 11.52 0.86
N GLN A 112 1.27 10.60 1.82
CA GLN A 112 2.41 9.91 2.40
C GLN A 112 2.34 8.41 2.17
N TYR A 113 3.50 7.79 2.19
CA TYR A 113 3.60 6.34 2.03
C TYR A 113 4.81 5.80 2.79
N ILE A 114 4.75 4.50 3.09
CA ILE A 114 5.85 3.79 3.74
C ILE A 114 6.47 2.86 2.71
N HIS A 115 7.78 2.90 2.60
CA HIS A 115 8.49 2.06 1.63
C HIS A 115 9.88 1.70 2.12
N ALA A 116 10.45 0.66 1.49
CA ALA A 116 11.85 0.29 1.64
C ALA A 116 12.53 0.69 0.32
N PRO A 117 13.22 1.84 0.28
CA PRO A 117 13.58 2.46 -0.99
C PRO A 117 14.74 1.82 -1.73
N GLN A 118 15.85 1.57 -1.05
CA GLN A 118 17.06 1.10 -1.76
C GLN A 118 18.13 0.66 -0.76
N THR A 119 19.15 -0.02 -1.28
CA THR A 119 20.29 -0.45 -0.48
C THR A 119 20.91 0.75 0.23
N GLY A 120 21.22 0.57 1.51
CA GLY A 120 21.79 1.62 2.34
C GLY A 120 20.76 2.48 3.04
N ASP A 121 19.49 2.24 2.78
CA ASP A 121 18.40 2.98 3.39
C ASP A 121 17.60 2.08 4.32
N VAL A 122 16.55 2.61 4.90
CA VAL A 122 15.69 1.91 5.84
C VAL A 122 14.23 2.07 5.42
N VAL A 123 13.36 1.27 5.99
CA VAL A 123 11.92 1.46 5.86
C VAL A 123 11.56 2.82 6.46
N LYS A 124 10.89 3.65 5.70
CA LYS A 124 10.60 5.02 6.13
C LYS A 124 9.33 5.56 5.51
N VAL A 125 8.81 6.63 6.11
CA VAL A 125 7.69 7.39 5.56
C VAL A 125 8.25 8.43 4.60
N SER A 126 7.63 8.53 3.44
CA SER A 126 7.96 9.56 2.45
C SER A 126 6.68 10.23 1.97
N SER A 127 6.81 11.35 1.27
CA SER A 127 5.68 12.10 0.73
C SER A 127 5.79 12.21 -0.78
N GLY A 128 4.66 12.51 -1.42
CA GLY A 128 4.66 12.76 -2.85
C GLY A 128 4.22 11.57 -3.66
N VAL A 129 2.95 11.19 -3.52
CA VAL A 129 2.42 10.02 -4.25
C VAL A 129 2.37 10.23 -5.76
N GLY A 130 2.54 11.45 -6.22
CA GLY A 130 2.50 11.73 -7.66
C GLY A 130 3.60 11.07 -8.49
N SER A 131 4.63 10.56 -7.83
CA SER A 131 5.69 9.84 -8.54
C SER A 131 5.27 8.42 -8.92
N PHE A 132 4.15 7.93 -8.39
CA PHE A 132 3.66 6.59 -8.71
C PHE A 132 2.71 6.61 -9.89
N SER A 133 2.67 5.52 -10.64
CA SER A 133 1.88 5.41 -11.86
C SER A 133 0.43 5.05 -11.57
N CYS A 134 0.20 4.24 -10.55
CA CYS A 134 -1.13 3.79 -10.18
C CYS A 134 -1.11 3.25 -8.76
N ALA A 135 -2.28 2.82 -8.28
CA ALA A 135 -2.40 2.12 -7.01
C ALA A 135 -3.06 0.77 -7.26
N ILE A 136 -2.81 -0.17 -6.37
CA ILE A 136 -3.38 -1.52 -6.46
C ILE A 136 -4.13 -1.79 -5.17
N ARG A 137 -5.35 -2.24 -5.30
CA ARG A 137 -6.18 -2.63 -4.15
C ARG A 137 -6.42 -4.13 -4.20
N PRO A 138 -5.66 -4.91 -3.47
CA PRO A 138 -5.83 -6.37 -3.43
C PRO A 138 -7.16 -6.85 -2.82
#